data_a6fe93176a12ee145f860e6df8362fa1
#
_entry.id   a6fe93176a12ee145f860e6df8362fa1
#
_cell.length_a   1.000
_cell.length_b   1.000
_cell.length_c   1.000
_cell.angle_alpha   90.00
_cell.angle_beta   90.00
_cell.angle_gamma   90.00
#
_symmetry.space_group_name_H-M   'P 1'
#
loop_
_entity.id
_entity.type
_entity.pdbx_description
1 polymer ?
#
loop_
_entity_poly.entity_id
_entity_poly.type
_entity_poly.pdbx_seq_one_letter_code
_entity_poly.pdbx_strand_id
1 'polypeptide(L)'
;MATSAGAVHWQHAQAALARRDMGVAAAALQALLAEEPAHVAARVLLAGTVLASGRMREAVAQLRLAAQDLGDDVALRCRVAQALLRVGEHRALHALLRHPSVTGCHDGATLALLAHVHQSLGEHPEALAMMQRAQAAGFDGADFRFFLAVQLQFNGHLDAAAQALEHVLAQSPGYGRASLTRARLRRQTHASNHVDHLQHQLRQAAPQSEDRAAIAFALYKELEDLGDTEGAWQALAHGNAVMHARLRHDAAAEAGLYAQLGALAEQGVFSTPGAQQTQGPQPIFVLGLPRSGTTVLERMLGNHSQIVSAGELNDFGHQLRWGADQAGRSLLDARLLQAFPTLDYAQIGQRYLKQTQWRAGGARWFIDKLPANAVAIGAIARALPNAVIVHLVRDPMAVCFSNYRALFGDSYAYSYDLTTLARHYQAYHALMAQWRAALPGRVIDVDYAQMVRAPSAILEQLMARCGLQIEPEQVDITRNAAASATLSSVQVREGVHARNVEEWRRYATQLEPLRQSLLQAGLI
;
A
#
# COMPACT_ATOMS: atom_id res chain seq x y z
N MET A 1 -32.11 -7.14 -40.65
CA MET A 1 -31.89 -6.01 -39.71
C MET A 1 -30.50 -5.48 -39.99
N ALA A 2 -30.36 -4.24 -40.48
CA ALA A 2 -29.05 -3.63 -40.65
C ALA A 2 -28.46 -3.41 -39.25
N THR A 3 -27.33 -4.06 -38.93
CA THR A 3 -26.55 -3.76 -37.75
C THR A 3 -26.12 -2.30 -37.82
N SER A 4 -26.34 -1.50 -36.76
CA SER A 4 -25.85 -0.11 -36.73
C SER A 4 -24.34 -0.11 -36.88
N ALA A 5 -23.78 0.93 -37.51
CA ALA A 5 -22.33 1.05 -37.67
C ALA A 5 -21.60 0.97 -36.32
N GLY A 6 -22.17 1.53 -35.26
CA GLY A 6 -21.70 1.39 -33.88
C GLY A 6 -21.62 -0.07 -33.42
N ALA A 7 -22.61 -0.92 -33.71
CA ALA A 7 -22.57 -2.34 -33.37
C ALA A 7 -21.44 -3.08 -34.09
N VAL A 8 -21.12 -2.73 -35.33
CA VAL A 8 -20.02 -3.30 -36.09
C VAL A 8 -18.67 -2.90 -35.45
N HIS A 9 -18.49 -1.63 -35.10
CA HIS A 9 -17.29 -1.17 -34.42
C HIS A 9 -17.09 -1.83 -33.05
N TRP A 10 -18.16 -2.03 -32.30
CA TRP A 10 -18.15 -2.73 -31.02
C TRP A 10 -17.67 -4.19 -31.16
N GLN A 11 -18.25 -4.93 -32.10
CA GLN A 11 -17.85 -6.32 -32.36
C GLN A 11 -16.41 -6.43 -32.83
N HIS A 12 -15.97 -5.51 -33.70
CA HIS A 12 -14.60 -5.45 -34.18
C HIS A 12 -13.62 -5.18 -33.03
N ALA A 13 -13.94 -4.24 -32.14
CA ALA A 13 -13.13 -3.97 -30.95
C ALA A 13 -13.02 -5.19 -30.04
N GLN A 14 -14.13 -5.89 -29.75
CA GLN A 14 -14.11 -7.10 -28.92
C GLN A 14 -13.28 -8.22 -29.56
N ALA A 15 -13.40 -8.43 -30.87
CA ALA A 15 -12.60 -9.42 -31.60
C ALA A 15 -11.10 -9.08 -31.58
N ALA A 16 -10.73 -7.80 -31.69
CA ALA A 16 -9.35 -7.34 -31.59
C ALA A 16 -8.79 -7.54 -30.18
N LEU A 17 -9.57 -7.21 -29.13
CA LEU A 17 -9.19 -7.45 -27.72
C LEU A 17 -8.96 -8.94 -27.43
N ALA A 18 -9.82 -9.82 -27.95
CA ALA A 18 -9.65 -11.27 -27.80
C ALA A 18 -8.33 -11.78 -28.43
N ARG A 19 -7.89 -11.14 -29.52
CA ARG A 19 -6.59 -11.42 -30.17
C ARG A 19 -5.41 -10.65 -29.57
N ARG A 20 -5.65 -9.83 -28.53
CA ARG A 20 -4.67 -8.93 -27.90
C ARG A 20 -4.07 -7.88 -28.87
N ASP A 21 -4.80 -7.54 -29.92
CA ASP A 21 -4.42 -6.47 -30.84
C ASP A 21 -4.94 -5.12 -30.32
N MET A 22 -4.13 -4.49 -29.44
CA MET A 22 -4.51 -3.25 -28.76
C MET A 22 -4.64 -2.07 -29.73
N GLY A 23 -3.89 -2.07 -30.83
CA GLY A 23 -3.95 -1.00 -31.84
C GLY A 23 -5.27 -0.99 -32.60
N VAL A 24 -5.65 -2.15 -33.15
CA VAL A 24 -6.95 -2.33 -33.85
C VAL A 24 -8.12 -2.13 -32.89
N ALA A 25 -8.03 -2.62 -31.66
CA ALA A 25 -9.06 -2.41 -30.65
C ALA A 25 -9.28 -0.92 -30.34
N ALA A 26 -8.19 -0.16 -30.14
CA ALA A 26 -8.28 1.27 -29.86
C ALA A 26 -8.90 2.04 -31.05
N ALA A 27 -8.50 1.74 -32.28
CA ALA A 27 -9.06 2.39 -33.47
C ALA A 27 -10.57 2.12 -33.64
N ALA A 28 -11.00 0.86 -33.42
CA ALA A 28 -12.42 0.49 -33.48
C ALA A 28 -13.23 1.17 -32.38
N LEU A 29 -12.69 1.26 -31.15
CA LEU A 29 -13.37 1.96 -30.03
C LEU A 29 -13.44 3.48 -30.26
N GLN A 30 -12.43 4.08 -30.85
CA GLN A 30 -12.42 5.50 -31.23
C GLN A 30 -13.47 5.77 -32.31
N ALA A 31 -13.59 4.90 -33.33
CA ALA A 31 -14.61 5.01 -34.36
C ALA A 31 -16.03 4.90 -33.76
N LEU A 32 -16.26 3.94 -32.85
CA LEU A 32 -17.52 3.83 -32.11
C LEU A 32 -17.83 5.12 -31.33
N LEU A 33 -16.86 5.66 -30.62
CA LEU A 33 -17.04 6.87 -29.79
C LEU A 33 -17.21 8.16 -30.63
N ALA A 34 -16.80 8.16 -31.88
CA ALA A 34 -17.08 9.25 -32.81
C ALA A 34 -18.57 9.27 -33.21
N GLU A 35 -19.21 8.09 -33.34
CA GLU A 35 -20.64 7.94 -33.65
C GLU A 35 -21.53 8.04 -32.38
N GLU A 36 -21.05 7.42 -31.28
CA GLU A 36 -21.77 7.33 -30.01
C GLU A 36 -20.90 7.89 -28.85
N PRO A 37 -20.76 9.22 -28.72
CA PRO A 37 -19.89 9.83 -27.71
C PRO A 37 -20.25 9.48 -26.27
N ALA A 38 -21.50 9.14 -25.97
CA ALA A 38 -21.98 8.77 -24.63
C ALA A 38 -21.80 7.27 -24.32
N HIS A 39 -21.15 6.47 -25.19
CA HIS A 39 -21.02 5.02 -24.98
C HIS A 39 -19.98 4.71 -23.90
N VAL A 40 -20.39 4.70 -22.63
CA VAL A 40 -19.51 4.57 -21.44
C VAL A 40 -18.66 3.29 -21.46
N ALA A 41 -19.26 2.14 -21.82
CA ALA A 41 -18.52 0.88 -21.87
C ALA A 41 -17.36 0.92 -22.89
N ALA A 42 -17.54 1.59 -24.04
CA ALA A 42 -16.49 1.79 -25.03
C ALA A 42 -15.38 2.68 -24.48
N ARG A 43 -15.71 3.76 -23.74
CA ARG A 43 -14.70 4.60 -23.09
C ARG A 43 -13.87 3.84 -22.08
N VAL A 44 -14.48 2.98 -21.25
CA VAL A 44 -13.78 2.16 -20.26
C VAL A 44 -12.83 1.15 -20.94
N LEU A 45 -13.30 0.50 -22.02
CA LEU A 45 -12.47 -0.41 -22.79
C LEU A 45 -11.33 0.33 -23.51
N LEU A 46 -11.62 1.49 -24.11
CA LEU A 46 -10.58 2.32 -24.73
C LEU A 46 -9.51 2.74 -23.69
N ALA A 47 -9.94 3.20 -22.52
CA ALA A 47 -9.02 3.55 -21.44
C ALA A 47 -8.12 2.37 -21.05
N GLY A 48 -8.68 1.17 -20.90
CA GLY A 48 -7.91 -0.04 -20.63
C GLY A 48 -6.91 -0.37 -21.74
N THR A 49 -7.32 -0.22 -23.00
CA THR A 49 -6.51 -0.52 -24.18
C THR A 49 -5.33 0.46 -24.31
N VAL A 50 -5.59 1.76 -24.17
CA VAL A 50 -4.53 2.78 -24.27
C VAL A 50 -3.59 2.74 -23.05
N LEU A 51 -4.11 2.39 -21.88
CA LEU A 51 -3.30 2.16 -20.67
C LEU A 51 -2.33 0.98 -20.85
N ALA A 52 -2.80 -0.11 -21.45
CA ALA A 52 -1.95 -1.26 -21.80
C ALA A 52 -0.84 -0.90 -22.81
N SER A 53 -1.09 0.11 -23.65
CA SER A 53 -0.11 0.69 -24.57
C SER A 53 0.79 1.75 -23.93
N GLY A 54 0.67 1.99 -22.62
CA GLY A 54 1.48 2.93 -21.84
C GLY A 54 0.96 4.37 -21.82
N ARG A 55 -0.12 4.72 -22.51
CA ARG A 55 -0.68 6.07 -22.63
C ARG A 55 -1.58 6.43 -21.43
N MET A 56 -0.97 6.91 -20.37
CA MET A 56 -1.65 7.17 -19.09
C MET A 56 -2.61 8.36 -19.17
N ARG A 57 -2.20 9.47 -19.84
CA ARG A 57 -3.01 10.69 -19.92
C ARG A 57 -4.30 10.48 -20.70
N GLU A 58 -4.19 9.75 -21.81
CA GLU A 58 -5.37 9.43 -22.63
C GLU A 58 -6.34 8.51 -21.86
N ALA A 59 -5.83 7.49 -21.18
CA ALA A 59 -6.67 6.63 -20.33
C ALA A 59 -7.44 7.43 -19.28
N VAL A 60 -6.75 8.35 -18.58
CA VAL A 60 -7.37 9.25 -17.60
C VAL A 60 -8.44 10.12 -18.25
N ALA A 61 -8.18 10.69 -19.42
CA ALA A 61 -9.16 11.53 -20.12
C ALA A 61 -10.43 10.75 -20.45
N GLN A 62 -10.31 9.53 -21.00
CA GLN A 62 -11.45 8.68 -21.32
C GLN A 62 -12.26 8.29 -20.06
N LEU A 63 -11.58 7.95 -18.96
CA LEU A 63 -12.26 7.57 -17.72
C LEU A 63 -12.98 8.76 -17.06
N ARG A 64 -12.42 9.95 -17.13
CA ARG A 64 -13.09 11.17 -16.63
C ARG A 64 -14.34 11.51 -17.44
N LEU A 65 -14.30 11.32 -18.76
CA LEU A 65 -15.50 11.44 -19.60
C LEU A 65 -16.52 10.33 -19.27
N ALA A 66 -16.06 9.08 -19.11
CA ALA A 66 -16.91 7.97 -18.71
C ALA A 66 -17.64 8.21 -17.37
N ALA A 67 -17.04 8.96 -16.46
CA ALA A 67 -17.62 9.25 -15.15
C ALA A 67 -18.73 10.32 -15.17
N GLN A 68 -18.95 11.02 -16.29
CA GLN A 68 -19.92 12.12 -16.39
C GLN A 68 -21.34 11.64 -16.71
N ASP A 69 -21.49 10.58 -17.51
CA ASP A 69 -22.76 10.16 -18.11
C ASP A 69 -23.19 8.73 -17.73
N LEU A 70 -23.14 8.39 -16.43
CA LEU A 70 -23.35 7.01 -15.96
C LEU A 70 -24.81 6.61 -15.72
N GLY A 71 -25.75 7.53 -15.71
CA GLY A 71 -27.13 7.23 -15.30
C GLY A 71 -27.18 6.55 -13.92
N ASP A 72 -28.14 5.65 -13.68
CA ASP A 72 -28.32 4.92 -12.42
C ASP A 72 -27.77 3.47 -12.44
N ASP A 73 -27.08 3.07 -13.51
CA ASP A 73 -26.50 1.72 -13.64
C ASP A 73 -25.33 1.54 -12.65
N VAL A 74 -25.60 0.84 -11.54
CA VAL A 74 -24.63 0.59 -10.47
C VAL A 74 -23.48 -0.31 -10.94
N ALA A 75 -23.74 -1.30 -11.79
CA ALA A 75 -22.70 -2.19 -12.29
C ALA A 75 -21.72 -1.44 -13.20
N LEU A 76 -22.23 -0.54 -14.03
CA LEU A 76 -21.40 0.33 -14.85
C LEU A 76 -20.59 1.31 -13.98
N ARG A 77 -21.22 1.90 -12.96
CA ARG A 77 -20.51 2.75 -11.97
C ARG A 77 -19.37 2.00 -11.28
N CYS A 78 -19.59 0.75 -10.86
CA CYS A 78 -18.53 -0.09 -10.28
C CYS A 78 -17.36 -0.29 -11.25
N ARG A 79 -17.62 -0.59 -12.52
CA ARG A 79 -16.57 -0.76 -13.52
C ARG A 79 -15.77 0.53 -13.74
N VAL A 80 -16.45 1.67 -13.84
CA VAL A 80 -15.77 2.98 -13.95
C VAL A 80 -14.99 3.30 -12.68
N ALA A 81 -15.56 3.02 -11.49
CA ALA A 81 -14.89 3.21 -10.21
C ALA A 81 -13.57 2.41 -10.12
N GLN A 82 -13.60 1.13 -10.48
CA GLN A 82 -12.39 0.29 -10.51
C GLN A 82 -11.35 0.80 -11.53
N ALA A 83 -11.79 1.30 -12.67
CA ALA A 83 -10.90 1.85 -13.68
C ALA A 83 -10.27 3.18 -13.22
N LEU A 84 -11.02 4.07 -12.57
CA LEU A 84 -10.53 5.31 -11.98
C LEU A 84 -9.53 5.04 -10.84
N LEU A 85 -9.78 4.01 -10.02
CA LEU A 85 -8.86 3.58 -8.97
C LEU A 85 -7.48 3.22 -9.54
N ARG A 86 -7.46 2.46 -10.65
CA ARG A 86 -6.21 2.03 -11.31
C ARG A 86 -5.34 3.17 -11.81
N VAL A 87 -5.93 4.30 -12.15
CA VAL A 87 -5.22 5.47 -12.70
C VAL A 87 -5.07 6.61 -11.69
N GLY A 88 -5.49 6.41 -10.42
CA GLY A 88 -5.34 7.38 -9.35
C GLY A 88 -6.26 8.62 -9.47
N GLU A 89 -7.42 8.50 -10.12
CA GLU A 89 -8.44 9.57 -10.19
C GLU A 89 -9.42 9.47 -9.00
N HIS A 90 -8.88 9.50 -7.78
CA HIS A 90 -9.58 9.19 -6.54
C HIS A 90 -10.69 10.20 -6.21
N ARG A 91 -10.55 11.48 -6.59
CA ARG A 91 -11.61 12.47 -6.41
C ARG A 91 -12.86 12.14 -7.23
N ALA A 92 -12.69 11.75 -8.50
CA ALA A 92 -13.81 11.35 -9.35
C ALA A 92 -14.42 10.04 -8.85
N LEU A 93 -13.59 9.08 -8.46
CA LEU A 93 -14.00 7.83 -7.85
C LEU A 93 -14.84 8.06 -6.59
N HIS A 94 -14.36 8.88 -5.65
CA HIS A 94 -15.08 9.19 -4.42
C HIS A 94 -16.46 9.83 -4.68
N ALA A 95 -16.57 10.69 -5.69
CA ALA A 95 -17.85 11.25 -6.12
C ALA A 95 -18.83 10.18 -6.65
N LEU A 96 -18.33 9.19 -7.40
CA LEU A 96 -19.15 8.08 -7.89
C LEU A 96 -19.70 7.20 -6.76
N LEU A 97 -18.89 6.93 -5.73
CA LEU A 97 -19.28 6.09 -4.59
C LEU A 97 -20.41 6.73 -3.74
N ARG A 98 -20.54 8.06 -3.77
CA ARG A 98 -21.59 8.82 -3.06
C ARG A 98 -22.90 8.94 -3.81
N HIS A 99 -23.00 8.42 -5.03
CA HIS A 99 -24.23 8.51 -5.80
C HIS A 99 -25.36 7.70 -5.15
N PRO A 100 -26.61 8.19 -5.12
CA PRO A 100 -27.76 7.51 -4.49
C PRO A 100 -27.97 6.06 -4.97
N SER A 101 -27.76 5.78 -6.25
CA SER A 101 -27.86 4.41 -6.77
C SER A 101 -26.84 3.44 -6.16
N VAL A 102 -25.63 3.92 -5.80
CA VAL A 102 -24.60 3.12 -5.14
C VAL A 102 -24.95 2.89 -3.68
N THR A 103 -25.34 3.95 -2.96
CA THR A 103 -25.73 3.83 -1.55
C THR A 103 -26.98 3.00 -1.36
N GLY A 104 -27.90 3.01 -2.32
CA GLY A 104 -29.12 2.19 -2.36
C GLY A 104 -28.95 0.78 -2.96
N CYS A 105 -27.74 0.36 -3.35
CA CYS A 105 -27.51 -0.97 -3.93
C CYS A 105 -27.85 -2.08 -2.93
N HIS A 106 -28.49 -3.16 -3.40
CA HIS A 106 -28.82 -4.35 -2.60
C HIS A 106 -28.24 -5.64 -3.21
N ASP A 107 -27.59 -5.57 -4.37
CA ASP A 107 -26.95 -6.74 -4.99
C ASP A 107 -25.67 -7.10 -4.26
N GLY A 108 -25.62 -8.31 -3.67
CA GLY A 108 -24.52 -8.77 -2.82
C GLY A 108 -23.17 -8.79 -3.54
N ALA A 109 -23.13 -9.19 -4.81
CA ALA A 109 -21.87 -9.23 -5.58
C ALA A 109 -21.34 -7.82 -5.86
N THR A 110 -22.22 -6.90 -6.22
CA THR A 110 -21.87 -5.49 -6.43
C THR A 110 -21.42 -4.83 -5.13
N LEU A 111 -22.08 -5.09 -4.00
CA LEU A 111 -21.67 -4.60 -2.68
C LEU A 111 -20.28 -5.10 -2.30
N ALA A 112 -19.95 -6.37 -2.57
CA ALA A 112 -18.62 -6.92 -2.33
C ALA A 112 -17.55 -6.22 -3.19
N LEU A 113 -17.84 -5.93 -4.46
CA LEU A 113 -16.93 -5.17 -5.33
C LEU A 113 -16.73 -3.72 -4.84
N LEU A 114 -17.80 -3.05 -4.41
CA LEU A 114 -17.73 -1.71 -3.82
C LEU A 114 -16.91 -1.70 -2.53
N ALA A 115 -17.03 -2.73 -1.68
CA ALA A 115 -16.23 -2.88 -0.48
C ALA A 115 -14.73 -2.93 -0.80
N HIS A 116 -14.32 -3.63 -1.85
CA HIS A 116 -12.92 -3.63 -2.30
C HIS A 116 -12.45 -2.26 -2.79
N VAL A 117 -13.33 -1.49 -3.44
CA VAL A 117 -13.00 -0.12 -3.87
C VAL A 117 -12.80 0.79 -2.64
N HIS A 118 -13.69 0.75 -1.66
CA HIS A 118 -13.53 1.49 -0.40
C HIS A 118 -12.27 1.08 0.36
N GLN A 119 -11.99 -0.22 0.47
CA GLN A 119 -10.74 -0.72 1.06
C GLN A 119 -9.51 -0.12 0.37
N SER A 120 -9.49 -0.09 -0.97
CA SER A 120 -8.37 0.46 -1.75
C SER A 120 -8.21 1.98 -1.59
N LEU A 121 -9.28 2.67 -1.21
CA LEU A 121 -9.25 4.09 -0.83
C LEU A 121 -8.83 4.33 0.62
N GLY A 122 -8.65 3.26 1.43
CA GLY A 122 -8.40 3.37 2.87
C GLY A 122 -9.66 3.66 3.70
N GLU A 123 -10.85 3.62 3.11
CA GLU A 123 -12.15 3.83 3.75
C GLU A 123 -12.65 2.50 4.37
N HIS A 124 -11.96 2.05 5.43
CA HIS A 124 -12.20 0.73 6.03
C HIS A 124 -13.54 0.59 6.76
N PRO A 125 -14.09 1.62 7.43
CA PRO A 125 -15.43 1.56 7.97
C PRO A 125 -16.49 1.36 6.89
N GLU A 126 -16.39 2.07 5.78
CA GLU A 126 -17.30 1.96 4.63
C GLU A 126 -17.16 0.58 3.96
N ALA A 127 -15.92 0.10 3.80
CA ALA A 127 -15.67 -1.24 3.27
C ALA A 127 -16.33 -2.32 4.14
N LEU A 128 -16.20 -2.23 5.46
CA LEU A 128 -16.86 -3.15 6.40
C LEU A 128 -18.38 -3.08 6.28
N ALA A 129 -18.97 -1.88 6.25
CA ALA A 129 -20.41 -1.70 6.10
C ALA A 129 -20.94 -2.32 4.80
N MET A 130 -20.23 -2.14 3.68
CA MET A 130 -20.59 -2.76 2.40
C MET A 130 -20.50 -4.29 2.45
N MET A 131 -19.47 -4.85 3.08
CA MET A 131 -19.35 -6.30 3.26
C MET A 131 -20.45 -6.90 4.12
N GLN A 132 -20.83 -6.23 5.22
CA GLN A 132 -21.93 -6.67 6.08
C GLN A 132 -23.27 -6.65 5.31
N ARG A 133 -23.50 -5.62 4.48
CA ARG A 133 -24.68 -5.56 3.60
C ARG A 133 -24.67 -6.67 2.55
N ALA A 134 -23.51 -6.96 1.93
CA ALA A 134 -23.36 -8.05 0.98
C ALA A 134 -23.70 -9.40 1.63
N GLN A 135 -23.20 -9.64 2.86
CA GLN A 135 -23.50 -10.85 3.63
C GLN A 135 -24.99 -10.95 3.95
N ALA A 136 -25.65 -9.86 4.37
CA ALA A 136 -27.09 -9.82 4.62
C ALA A 136 -27.93 -10.08 3.36
N ALA A 137 -27.40 -9.74 2.17
CA ALA A 137 -27.98 -10.06 0.87
C ALA A 137 -27.70 -11.50 0.40
N GLY A 138 -27.08 -12.35 1.24
CA GLY A 138 -26.81 -13.74 0.93
C GLY A 138 -25.53 -13.99 0.13
N PHE A 139 -24.69 -12.97 -0.10
CA PHE A 139 -23.41 -13.16 -0.76
C PHE A 139 -22.40 -13.82 0.19
N ASP A 140 -21.81 -14.91 -0.23
CA ASP A 140 -20.94 -15.75 0.61
C ASP A 140 -19.82 -16.42 -0.21
N GLY A 141 -18.84 -17.01 0.49
CA GLY A 141 -17.71 -17.75 -0.05
C GLY A 141 -16.46 -17.55 0.79
N ALA A 142 -15.49 -18.45 0.66
CA ALA A 142 -14.27 -18.45 1.49
C ALA A 142 -13.48 -17.14 1.35
N ASP A 143 -13.25 -16.66 0.12
CA ASP A 143 -12.56 -15.40 -0.12
C ASP A 143 -13.32 -14.20 0.45
N PHE A 144 -14.63 -14.13 0.24
CA PHE A 144 -15.46 -13.07 0.79
C PHE A 144 -15.39 -13.02 2.32
N ARG A 145 -15.55 -14.18 2.99
CA ARG A 145 -15.47 -14.29 4.46
C ARG A 145 -14.08 -13.94 4.98
N PHE A 146 -13.03 -14.32 4.26
CA PHE A 146 -11.67 -13.90 4.59
C PHE A 146 -11.52 -12.37 4.53
N PHE A 147 -12.01 -11.73 3.47
CA PHE A 147 -11.98 -10.27 3.35
C PHE A 147 -12.82 -9.58 4.41
N LEU A 148 -13.99 -10.13 4.76
CA LEU A 148 -14.80 -9.64 5.87
C LEU A 148 -14.01 -9.71 7.19
N ALA A 149 -13.34 -10.83 7.46
CA ALA A 149 -12.49 -10.98 8.65
C ALA A 149 -11.36 -9.95 8.70
N VAL A 150 -10.72 -9.67 7.57
CA VAL A 150 -9.68 -8.64 7.46
C VAL A 150 -10.25 -7.23 7.74
N GLN A 151 -11.43 -6.90 7.19
CA GLN A 151 -12.07 -5.61 7.50
C GLN A 151 -12.50 -5.50 8.96
N LEU A 152 -13.01 -6.57 9.56
CA LEU A 152 -13.32 -6.63 10.99
C LEU A 152 -12.06 -6.37 11.83
N GLN A 153 -10.93 -7.00 11.48
CA GLN A 153 -9.64 -6.78 12.15
C GLN A 153 -9.18 -5.32 12.03
N PHE A 154 -9.21 -4.73 10.82
CA PHE A 154 -8.78 -3.35 10.60
C PHE A 154 -9.62 -2.36 11.39
N ASN A 155 -10.91 -2.61 11.54
CA ASN A 155 -11.84 -1.82 12.36
C ASN A 155 -11.82 -2.17 13.86
N GLY A 156 -11.00 -3.15 14.30
CA GLY A 156 -10.81 -3.50 15.71
C GLY A 156 -11.79 -4.51 16.28
N HIS A 157 -12.65 -5.11 15.46
CA HIS A 157 -13.60 -6.15 15.87
C HIS A 157 -12.92 -7.53 15.89
N LEU A 158 -11.94 -7.72 16.80
CA LEU A 158 -11.04 -8.87 16.78
C LEU A 158 -11.76 -10.21 17.02
N ASP A 159 -12.78 -10.25 17.90
CA ASP A 159 -13.53 -11.47 18.19
C ASP A 159 -14.38 -11.92 17.00
N ALA A 160 -15.05 -10.97 16.34
CA ALA A 160 -15.80 -11.24 15.12
C ALA A 160 -14.88 -11.66 13.97
N ALA A 161 -13.69 -11.06 13.86
CA ALA A 161 -12.67 -11.46 12.89
C ALA A 161 -12.22 -12.91 13.14
N ALA A 162 -11.97 -13.30 14.40
CA ALA A 162 -11.59 -14.66 14.75
C ALA A 162 -12.67 -15.67 14.35
N GLN A 163 -13.95 -15.40 14.66
CA GLN A 163 -15.08 -16.25 14.28
C GLN A 163 -15.21 -16.42 12.76
N ALA A 164 -15.05 -15.32 12.00
CA ALA A 164 -15.08 -15.38 10.55
C ALA A 164 -13.92 -16.22 9.98
N LEU A 165 -12.71 -16.12 10.55
CA LEU A 165 -11.55 -16.92 10.14
C LEU A 165 -11.72 -18.41 10.48
N GLU A 166 -12.26 -18.74 11.65
CA GLU A 166 -12.58 -20.14 12.01
C GLU A 166 -13.55 -20.75 10.99
N HIS A 167 -14.56 -19.99 10.58
CA HIS A 167 -15.49 -20.47 9.55
C HIS A 167 -14.80 -20.71 8.20
N VAL A 168 -13.90 -19.80 7.77
CA VAL A 168 -13.10 -19.98 6.55
C VAL A 168 -12.27 -21.25 6.64
N LEU A 169 -11.58 -21.46 7.75
CA LEU A 169 -10.68 -22.60 7.94
C LEU A 169 -11.41 -23.94 8.11
N ALA A 170 -12.64 -23.92 8.62
CA ALA A 170 -13.49 -25.11 8.65
C ALA A 170 -13.90 -25.57 7.23
N GLN A 171 -14.16 -24.63 6.33
CA GLN A 171 -14.50 -24.95 4.93
C GLN A 171 -13.29 -25.17 4.04
N SER A 172 -12.19 -24.47 4.30
CA SER A 172 -10.97 -24.46 3.50
C SER A 172 -9.74 -24.53 4.41
N PRO A 173 -9.42 -25.72 4.98
CA PRO A 173 -8.34 -25.85 5.97
C PRO A 173 -6.96 -25.42 5.47
N GLY A 174 -6.70 -25.52 4.16
CA GLY A 174 -5.45 -25.09 3.51
C GLY A 174 -5.37 -23.60 3.17
N TYR A 175 -6.34 -22.77 3.58
CA TYR A 175 -6.33 -21.33 3.30
C TYR A 175 -5.26 -20.62 4.14
N GLY A 176 -4.06 -20.50 3.60
CA GLY A 176 -2.87 -20.05 4.34
C GLY A 176 -3.01 -18.62 4.88
N ARG A 177 -3.57 -17.68 4.09
CA ARG A 177 -3.78 -16.30 4.55
C ARG A 177 -4.72 -16.21 5.75
N ALA A 178 -5.76 -17.05 5.80
CA ALA A 178 -6.65 -17.12 6.96
C ALA A 178 -5.93 -17.66 8.19
N SER A 179 -5.12 -18.72 8.02
CA SER A 179 -4.29 -19.27 9.11
C SER A 179 -3.33 -18.23 9.68
N LEU A 180 -2.63 -17.47 8.82
CA LEU A 180 -1.70 -16.42 9.25
C LEU A 180 -2.43 -15.26 9.95
N THR A 181 -3.56 -14.83 9.40
CA THR A 181 -4.35 -13.74 10.00
C THR A 181 -4.83 -14.16 11.38
N ARG A 182 -5.37 -15.39 11.54
CA ARG A 182 -5.80 -15.94 12.83
C ARG A 182 -4.65 -15.98 13.85
N ALA A 183 -3.48 -16.50 13.46
CA ALA A 183 -2.32 -16.58 14.34
C ALA A 183 -1.87 -15.19 14.85
N ARG A 184 -2.10 -14.12 14.07
CA ARG A 184 -1.73 -12.74 14.40
C ARG A 184 -2.76 -11.99 15.24
N LEU A 185 -4.02 -12.45 15.33
CA LEU A 185 -5.06 -11.76 16.09
C LEU A 185 -4.78 -11.73 17.59
N ARG A 186 -4.15 -12.78 18.11
CA ARG A 186 -3.89 -12.94 19.55
C ARG A 186 -2.55 -13.62 19.77
N ARG A 187 -1.99 -13.44 20.97
CA ARG A 187 -0.88 -14.24 21.45
C ARG A 187 -1.38 -15.65 21.79
N GLN A 188 -0.68 -16.65 21.24
CA GLN A 188 -1.00 -18.06 21.51
C GLN A 188 -0.37 -18.53 22.82
N THR A 189 -0.95 -19.58 23.42
CA THR A 189 -0.49 -20.20 24.68
C THR A 189 -0.41 -21.72 24.51
N HIS A 190 0.29 -22.41 25.41
CA HIS A 190 0.33 -23.88 25.38
C HIS A 190 -1.06 -24.53 25.48
N ALA A 191 -2.01 -23.90 26.18
CA ALA A 191 -3.38 -24.38 26.30
C ALA A 191 -4.27 -24.05 25.10
N SER A 192 -3.86 -23.08 24.27
CA SER A 192 -4.66 -22.61 23.13
C SER A 192 -3.72 -22.17 21.99
N ASN A 193 -3.47 -23.08 21.05
CA ASN A 193 -2.68 -22.88 19.85
C ASN A 193 -3.11 -23.84 18.76
N HIS A 194 -2.53 -23.69 17.56
CA HIS A 194 -2.88 -24.49 16.37
C HIS A 194 -1.65 -25.13 15.73
N VAL A 195 -0.55 -25.31 16.47
CA VAL A 195 0.74 -25.81 15.94
C VAL A 195 0.57 -27.13 15.21
N ASP A 196 -0.07 -28.14 15.81
CA ASP A 196 -0.26 -29.46 15.18
C ASP A 196 -1.06 -29.36 13.89
N HIS A 197 -2.12 -28.53 13.90
CA HIS A 197 -2.94 -28.29 12.70
C HIS A 197 -2.12 -27.61 11.60
N LEU A 198 -1.35 -26.57 11.93
CA LEU A 198 -0.51 -25.85 10.97
C LEU A 198 0.58 -26.75 10.38
N GLN A 199 1.21 -27.59 11.20
CA GLN A 199 2.18 -28.59 10.72
C GLN A 199 1.54 -29.60 9.77
N HIS A 200 0.33 -30.06 10.06
CA HIS A 200 -0.42 -30.94 9.17
C HIS A 200 -0.73 -30.28 7.83
N GLN A 201 -1.25 -29.05 7.84
CA GLN A 201 -1.55 -28.29 6.63
C GLN A 201 -0.29 -27.97 5.82
N LEU A 202 0.83 -27.66 6.48
CA LEU A 202 2.10 -27.38 5.82
C LEU A 202 2.61 -28.58 5.02
N ARG A 203 2.40 -29.82 5.52
CA ARG A 203 2.75 -31.05 4.78
C ARG A 203 1.89 -31.24 3.53
N GLN A 204 0.63 -30.80 3.55
CA GLN A 204 -0.31 -31.00 2.44
C GLN A 204 -0.25 -29.86 1.40
N ALA A 205 0.17 -28.67 1.79
CA ALA A 205 0.21 -27.52 0.90
C ALA A 205 1.18 -27.72 -0.28
N ALA A 206 0.78 -27.27 -1.47
CA ALA A 206 1.61 -27.36 -2.68
C ALA A 206 2.97 -26.66 -2.46
N PRO A 207 4.09 -27.27 -2.89
CA PRO A 207 5.45 -26.89 -2.50
C PRO A 207 5.80 -25.41 -2.72
N GLN A 208 5.29 -24.78 -3.79
CA GLN A 208 5.58 -23.39 -4.13
C GLN A 208 4.33 -22.49 -4.05
N SER A 209 3.31 -22.89 -3.29
CA SER A 209 2.10 -22.07 -3.14
C SER A 209 2.31 -20.93 -2.15
N GLU A 210 1.56 -19.85 -2.33
CA GLU A 210 1.50 -18.76 -1.37
C GLU A 210 0.90 -19.22 -0.05
N ASP A 211 -0.08 -20.14 -0.09
CA ASP A 211 -0.67 -20.73 1.11
C ASP A 211 0.38 -21.46 1.94
N ARG A 212 1.30 -22.23 1.30
CA ARG A 212 2.40 -22.87 2.02
C ARG A 212 3.27 -21.88 2.76
N ALA A 213 3.63 -20.77 2.11
CA ALA A 213 4.38 -19.71 2.77
C ALA A 213 3.59 -19.12 3.94
N ALA A 214 2.31 -18.78 3.72
CA ALA A 214 1.47 -18.18 4.75
C ALA A 214 1.26 -19.10 5.96
N ILE A 215 1.07 -20.42 5.74
CA ILE A 215 0.99 -21.41 6.81
C ILE A 215 2.32 -21.49 7.58
N ALA A 216 3.46 -21.46 6.89
CA ALA A 216 4.77 -21.46 7.54
C ALA A 216 4.98 -20.20 8.40
N PHE A 217 4.57 -19.01 7.93
CA PHE A 217 4.57 -17.78 8.73
C PHE A 217 3.59 -17.83 9.91
N ALA A 218 2.44 -18.51 9.76
CA ALA A 218 1.52 -18.74 10.88
C ALA A 218 2.15 -19.64 11.94
N LEU A 219 2.78 -20.72 11.51
CA LEU A 219 3.50 -21.66 12.38
C LEU A 219 4.66 -20.95 13.12
N TYR A 220 5.45 -20.16 12.41
CA TYR A 220 6.47 -19.30 13.00
C TYR A 220 5.90 -18.47 14.16
N LYS A 221 4.78 -17.75 13.90
CA LYS A 221 4.18 -16.85 14.88
C LYS A 221 3.72 -17.60 16.13
N GLU A 222 3.08 -18.76 15.97
CA GLU A 222 2.59 -19.54 17.10
C GLU A 222 3.74 -20.17 17.91
N LEU A 223 4.76 -20.72 17.24
CA LEU A 223 5.95 -21.26 17.92
C LEU A 223 6.73 -20.17 18.66
N GLU A 224 6.85 -18.97 18.06
CA GLU A 224 7.48 -17.82 18.74
C GLU A 224 6.71 -17.42 20.01
N ASP A 225 5.38 -17.42 19.97
CA ASP A 225 4.54 -17.13 21.13
C ASP A 225 4.72 -18.17 22.26
N LEU A 226 4.92 -19.43 21.89
CA LEU A 226 5.13 -20.55 22.82
C LEU A 226 6.58 -20.63 23.35
N GLY A 227 7.49 -19.83 22.80
CA GLY A 227 8.90 -19.79 23.20
C GLY A 227 9.79 -20.85 22.53
N ASP A 228 9.28 -21.60 21.56
CA ASP A 228 10.08 -22.52 20.74
C ASP A 228 10.85 -21.74 19.67
N THR A 229 12.01 -21.21 20.05
CA THR A 229 12.83 -20.37 19.18
C THR A 229 13.38 -21.13 17.96
N GLU A 230 13.76 -22.41 18.14
CA GLU A 230 14.34 -23.21 17.06
C GLU A 230 13.27 -23.61 16.02
N GLY A 231 12.15 -24.15 16.47
CA GLY A 231 11.01 -24.47 15.60
C GLY A 231 10.46 -23.25 14.89
N ALA A 232 10.37 -22.12 15.59
CA ALA A 232 9.97 -20.84 15.02
C ALA A 232 10.91 -20.41 13.88
N TRP A 233 12.23 -20.47 14.09
CA TRP A 233 13.18 -20.11 13.05
C TRP A 233 13.07 -21.03 11.80
N GLN A 234 12.95 -22.35 12.01
CA GLN A 234 12.81 -23.30 10.91
C GLN A 234 11.55 -23.03 10.07
N ALA A 235 10.42 -22.74 10.73
CA ALA A 235 9.19 -22.37 10.05
C ALA A 235 9.33 -21.05 9.28
N LEU A 236 9.96 -20.02 9.89
CA LEU A 236 10.22 -18.72 9.27
C LEU A 236 11.12 -18.86 8.04
N ALA A 237 12.24 -19.55 8.17
CA ALA A 237 13.18 -19.79 7.08
C ALA A 237 12.52 -20.56 5.91
N HIS A 238 11.67 -21.54 6.22
CA HIS A 238 10.91 -22.27 5.21
C HIS A 238 9.94 -21.36 4.44
N GLY A 239 9.14 -20.55 5.15
CA GLY A 239 8.20 -19.61 4.53
C GLY A 239 8.91 -18.58 3.63
N ASN A 240 10.02 -18.04 4.10
CA ASN A 240 10.86 -17.12 3.32
C ASN A 240 11.45 -17.78 2.07
N ALA A 241 11.98 -18.99 2.17
CA ALA A 241 12.52 -19.73 1.03
C ALA A 241 11.47 -19.97 -0.07
N VAL A 242 10.21 -20.30 0.31
CA VAL A 242 9.10 -20.43 -0.63
C VAL A 242 8.84 -19.12 -1.36
N MET A 243 8.75 -17.99 -0.64
CA MET A 243 8.48 -16.69 -1.25
C MET A 243 9.65 -16.20 -2.11
N HIS A 244 10.88 -16.36 -1.65
CA HIS A 244 12.08 -16.01 -2.41
C HIS A 244 12.14 -16.73 -3.77
N ALA A 245 11.87 -18.05 -3.78
CA ALA A 245 11.82 -18.86 -5.01
C ALA A 245 10.70 -18.43 -5.97
N ARG A 246 9.54 -17.99 -5.42
CA ARG A 246 8.39 -17.53 -6.21
C ARG A 246 8.63 -16.20 -6.90
N LEU A 247 9.20 -15.22 -6.18
CA LEU A 247 9.23 -13.81 -6.62
C LEU A 247 10.46 -13.47 -7.45
N ARG A 248 11.55 -14.24 -7.36
CA ARG A 248 12.79 -14.05 -8.15
C ARG A 248 13.26 -12.60 -8.17
N HIS A 249 13.37 -11.98 -6.99
CA HIS A 249 13.79 -10.59 -6.85
C HIS A 249 15.19 -10.36 -7.44
N ASP A 250 15.34 -9.31 -8.26
CA ASP A 250 16.62 -8.87 -8.82
C ASP A 250 17.18 -7.70 -7.99
N ALA A 251 17.97 -8.03 -6.98
CA ALA A 251 18.60 -7.05 -6.10
C ALA A 251 19.59 -6.13 -6.83
N ALA A 252 20.22 -6.61 -7.92
CA ALA A 252 21.18 -5.79 -8.68
C ALA A 252 20.43 -4.73 -9.52
N ALA A 253 19.33 -5.12 -10.17
CA ALA A 253 18.49 -4.18 -10.89
C ALA A 253 17.89 -3.11 -9.95
N GLU A 254 17.42 -3.51 -8.76
CA GLU A 254 16.91 -2.55 -7.77
C GLU A 254 18.00 -1.58 -7.29
N ALA A 255 19.18 -2.07 -6.92
CA ALA A 255 20.31 -1.22 -6.52
C ALA A 255 20.73 -0.27 -7.65
N GLY A 256 20.68 -0.74 -8.90
CA GLY A 256 20.92 0.10 -10.08
C GLY A 256 19.92 1.24 -10.25
N LEU A 257 18.64 1.00 -9.97
CA LEU A 257 17.61 2.06 -9.96
C LEU A 257 17.87 3.10 -8.85
N TYR A 258 18.26 2.66 -7.66
CA TYR A 258 18.57 3.56 -6.54
C TYR A 258 19.83 4.41 -6.84
N ALA A 259 20.86 3.81 -7.42
CA ALA A 259 22.06 4.54 -7.85
C ALA A 259 21.75 5.59 -8.92
N GLN A 260 20.93 5.25 -9.92
CA GLN A 260 20.49 6.21 -10.96
C GLN A 260 19.68 7.36 -10.34
N LEU A 261 18.80 7.06 -9.39
CA LEU A 261 18.01 8.06 -8.69
C LEU A 261 18.90 9.01 -7.87
N GLY A 262 19.92 8.48 -7.20
CA GLY A 262 20.92 9.27 -6.50
C GLY A 262 21.73 10.16 -7.44
N ALA A 263 22.14 9.66 -8.60
CA ALA A 263 22.82 10.45 -9.61
C ALA A 263 21.96 11.62 -10.11
N LEU A 264 20.64 11.42 -10.29
CA LEU A 264 19.73 12.51 -10.62
C LEU A 264 19.65 13.57 -9.49
N ALA A 265 19.72 13.13 -8.25
CA ALA A 265 19.75 14.04 -7.11
C ALA A 265 21.04 14.89 -7.08
N GLU A 266 22.20 14.27 -7.31
CA GLU A 266 23.50 14.94 -7.42
C GLU A 266 23.56 15.95 -8.59
N GLN A 267 22.90 15.64 -9.70
CA GLN A 267 22.74 16.53 -10.85
C GLN A 267 21.79 17.71 -10.58
N GLY A 268 21.20 17.80 -9.39
CA GLY A 268 20.31 18.90 -9.02
C GLY A 268 18.90 18.82 -9.63
N VAL A 269 18.51 17.67 -10.18
CA VAL A 269 17.16 17.50 -10.77
C VAL A 269 16.04 17.88 -9.79
N PHE A 270 16.27 17.71 -8.50
CA PHE A 270 15.26 17.97 -7.46
C PHE A 270 15.49 19.25 -6.66
N SER A 271 16.56 20.00 -6.93
CA SER A 271 17.01 21.15 -6.11
C SER A 271 16.20 22.43 -6.34
N THR A 272 15.55 22.57 -7.47
CA THR A 272 14.78 23.80 -7.78
C THR A 272 13.39 23.69 -7.16
N PRO A 273 12.98 24.62 -6.27
CA PRO A 273 11.61 24.66 -5.81
C PRO A 273 10.70 24.94 -7.00
N GLY A 274 9.97 23.94 -7.42
CA GLY A 274 9.02 24.11 -8.51
C GLY A 274 7.67 24.33 -7.90
N ALA A 275 7.24 25.42 -7.50
CA ALA A 275 5.82 25.73 -7.45
C ALA A 275 5.41 26.80 -6.44
N GLN A 276 4.40 27.52 -6.85
CA GLN A 276 3.55 28.37 -6.05
C GLN A 276 3.10 27.68 -4.76
N GLN A 277 2.94 28.48 -3.69
CA GLN A 277 2.27 28.03 -2.47
C GLN A 277 0.90 27.45 -2.83
N THR A 278 0.71 26.16 -2.59
CA THR A 278 -0.57 25.50 -2.80
C THR A 278 -1.50 25.83 -1.64
N GLN A 279 -2.75 26.19 -1.96
CA GLN A 279 -3.79 26.46 -0.95
C GLN A 279 -4.40 25.16 -0.42
N GLY A 280 -4.98 25.22 0.78
CA GLY A 280 -5.69 24.12 1.43
C GLY A 280 -4.79 23.19 2.26
N PRO A 281 -5.33 22.06 2.71
CA PRO A 281 -4.61 21.08 3.54
C PRO A 281 -3.31 20.61 2.90
N GLN A 282 -2.24 20.51 3.72
CA GLN A 282 -0.93 20.09 3.25
C GLN A 282 -0.59 18.67 3.72
N PRO A 283 0.20 17.91 2.97
CA PRO A 283 0.59 16.56 3.35
C PRO A 283 1.77 16.52 4.32
N ILE A 284 1.70 15.58 5.26
CA ILE A 284 2.83 15.08 6.04
C ILE A 284 3.16 13.70 5.49
N PHE A 285 4.28 13.57 4.78
CA PHE A 285 4.75 12.26 4.32
C PHE A 285 5.49 11.56 5.45
N VAL A 286 5.00 10.40 5.86
CA VAL A 286 5.66 9.51 6.83
C VAL A 286 6.17 8.30 6.07
N LEU A 287 7.48 8.19 5.93
CA LEU A 287 8.13 7.22 5.08
C LEU A 287 9.36 6.57 5.75
N GLY A 288 9.95 5.60 5.12
CA GLY A 288 11.08 4.85 5.66
C GLY A 288 11.06 3.40 5.16
N LEU A 289 11.88 2.55 5.75
CA LEU A 289 11.71 1.12 5.50
C LEU A 289 10.40 0.60 6.12
N PRO A 290 9.73 -0.38 5.52
CA PRO A 290 8.65 -1.09 6.19
C PRO A 290 9.10 -1.54 7.58
N ARG A 291 8.19 -1.53 8.55
CA ARG A 291 8.49 -1.96 9.93
C ARG A 291 9.48 -1.07 10.71
N SER A 292 9.78 0.12 10.24
CA SER A 292 10.62 1.10 10.98
C SER A 292 9.89 1.85 12.10
N GLY A 293 8.55 1.70 12.22
CA GLY A 293 7.75 2.41 13.21
C GLY A 293 6.84 3.49 12.64
N THR A 294 6.71 3.57 11.31
CA THR A 294 5.87 4.56 10.62
C THR A 294 4.43 4.59 11.10
N THR A 295 3.82 3.44 11.43
CA THR A 295 2.45 3.37 11.94
C THR A 295 2.33 3.93 13.36
N VAL A 296 3.34 3.78 14.21
CA VAL A 296 3.36 4.36 15.55
C VAL A 296 3.35 5.89 15.46
N LEU A 297 4.25 6.44 14.63
CA LEU A 297 4.31 7.89 14.40
C LEU A 297 3.02 8.42 13.76
N GLU A 298 2.48 7.72 12.75
CA GLU A 298 1.20 8.07 12.11
C GLU A 298 0.08 8.23 13.15
N ARG A 299 -0.02 7.30 14.11
CA ARG A 299 -1.03 7.36 15.16
C ARG A 299 -0.81 8.51 16.13
N MET A 300 0.43 8.74 16.55
CA MET A 300 0.76 9.89 17.39
C MET A 300 0.40 11.21 16.71
N LEU A 301 0.78 11.38 15.44
CA LEU A 301 0.45 12.58 14.67
C LEU A 301 -1.06 12.72 14.45
N GLY A 302 -1.76 11.62 14.15
CA GLY A 302 -3.19 11.61 13.89
C GLY A 302 -4.07 11.78 15.14
N ASN A 303 -3.49 11.81 16.34
CA ASN A 303 -4.20 12.19 17.57
C ASN A 303 -4.36 13.71 17.72
N HIS A 304 -3.67 14.50 16.90
CA HIS A 304 -3.80 15.96 16.90
C HIS A 304 -5.07 16.43 16.20
N SER A 305 -5.80 17.39 16.76
CA SER A 305 -7.10 17.87 16.25
C SER A 305 -7.04 18.45 14.81
N GLN A 306 -5.88 18.94 14.37
CA GLN A 306 -5.68 19.52 13.02
C GLN A 306 -4.95 18.60 12.05
N ILE A 307 -4.76 17.33 12.39
CA ILE A 307 -4.07 16.34 11.56
C ILE A 307 -4.95 15.09 11.40
N VAL A 308 -5.13 14.62 10.18
CA VAL A 308 -5.89 13.39 9.88
C VAL A 308 -4.99 12.40 9.15
N SER A 309 -5.02 11.13 9.53
CA SER A 309 -4.36 10.10 8.73
C SER A 309 -5.19 9.77 7.49
N ALA A 310 -4.54 9.82 6.32
CA ALA A 310 -5.10 9.33 5.06
C ALA A 310 -4.63 7.90 4.71
N GLY A 311 -3.80 7.29 5.56
CA GLY A 311 -3.29 5.93 5.37
C GLY A 311 -2.16 5.85 4.34
N GLU A 312 -2.04 4.69 3.70
CA GLU A 312 -1.02 4.41 2.67
C GLU A 312 -1.53 4.81 1.29
N LEU A 313 -1.06 5.97 0.77
CA LEU A 313 -1.54 6.52 -0.50
C LEU A 313 -0.57 6.20 -1.64
N ASN A 314 -1.08 5.55 -2.70
CA ASN A 314 -0.35 5.38 -3.96
C ASN A 314 -0.47 6.60 -4.89
N ASP A 315 -1.14 7.65 -4.43
CA ASP A 315 -1.52 8.81 -5.21
C ASP A 315 -0.32 9.53 -5.82
N PHE A 316 0.77 9.70 -5.06
CA PHE A 316 1.94 10.40 -5.58
C PHE A 316 2.58 9.63 -6.75
N GLY A 317 2.70 8.31 -6.63
CA GLY A 317 3.16 7.43 -7.71
C GLY A 317 2.28 7.51 -8.96
N HIS A 318 0.95 7.52 -8.79
CA HIS A 318 0.02 7.70 -9.91
C HIS A 318 0.22 9.05 -10.62
N GLN A 319 0.45 10.14 -9.86
CA GLN A 319 0.66 11.44 -10.49
C GLN A 319 2.04 11.57 -11.16
N LEU A 320 3.08 10.90 -10.65
CA LEU A 320 4.37 10.76 -11.37
C LEU A 320 4.18 10.04 -12.70
N ARG A 321 3.47 8.92 -12.71
CA ARG A 321 3.13 8.16 -13.92
C ARG A 321 2.32 8.98 -14.91
N TRP A 322 1.34 9.72 -14.42
CA TRP A 322 0.55 10.63 -15.25
C TRP A 322 1.42 11.74 -15.84
N GLY A 323 2.31 12.36 -15.04
CA GLY A 323 3.25 13.39 -15.48
C GLY A 323 4.18 12.91 -16.59
N ALA A 324 4.65 11.67 -16.48
CA ALA A 324 5.50 11.02 -17.48
C ALA A 324 4.74 10.46 -18.69
N ASP A 325 3.41 10.45 -18.65
CA ASP A 325 2.54 9.71 -19.59
C ASP A 325 2.92 8.24 -19.74
N GLN A 326 3.18 7.57 -18.62
CA GLN A 326 3.65 6.19 -18.59
C GLN A 326 2.82 5.34 -17.63
N ALA A 327 2.09 4.36 -18.14
CA ALA A 327 1.47 3.36 -17.28
C ALA A 327 2.52 2.44 -16.65
N GLY A 328 2.29 2.03 -15.41
CA GLY A 328 3.17 1.12 -14.68
C GLY A 328 2.58 0.76 -13.31
N ARG A 329 3.04 -0.36 -12.73
CA ARG A 329 2.59 -0.82 -11.40
C ARG A 329 3.55 -0.42 -10.28
N SER A 330 4.84 -0.36 -10.57
CA SER A 330 5.86 0.02 -9.60
C SER A 330 5.87 1.52 -9.37
N LEU A 331 6.22 1.97 -8.16
CA LEU A 331 6.46 3.39 -7.88
C LEU A 331 7.63 3.94 -8.69
N LEU A 332 8.64 3.10 -8.95
CA LEU A 332 9.85 3.45 -9.69
C LEU A 332 10.23 2.34 -10.67
N ASP A 333 10.62 2.71 -11.89
CA ASP A 333 11.30 1.86 -12.86
C ASP A 333 12.23 2.69 -13.74
N ALA A 334 13.08 2.03 -14.52
CA ALA A 334 14.08 2.69 -15.38
C ALA A 334 13.46 3.69 -16.37
N ARG A 335 12.28 3.37 -16.93
CA ARG A 335 11.59 4.23 -17.89
C ARG A 335 11.09 5.52 -17.22
N LEU A 336 10.55 5.42 -16.00
CA LEU A 336 10.11 6.59 -15.25
C LEU A 336 11.30 7.47 -14.83
N LEU A 337 12.43 6.87 -14.43
CA LEU A 337 13.65 7.60 -14.08
C LEU A 337 14.16 8.47 -15.24
N GLN A 338 14.10 7.96 -16.47
CA GLN A 338 14.49 8.73 -17.67
C GLN A 338 13.62 9.98 -17.88
N ALA A 339 12.37 9.97 -17.43
CA ALA A 339 11.47 11.12 -17.56
C ALA A 339 11.71 12.19 -16.48
N PHE A 340 12.29 11.87 -15.33
CA PHE A 340 12.40 12.77 -14.17
C PHE A 340 12.99 14.16 -14.50
N PRO A 341 14.05 14.32 -15.32
CA PRO A 341 14.59 15.64 -15.63
C PRO A 341 13.60 16.59 -16.33
N THR A 342 12.61 16.04 -17.03
CA THR A 342 11.66 16.79 -17.88
C THR A 342 10.25 16.89 -17.31
N LEU A 343 9.99 16.32 -16.13
CA LEU A 343 8.65 16.34 -15.52
C LEU A 343 8.24 17.75 -15.08
N ASP A 344 6.98 18.09 -15.30
CA ASP A 344 6.33 19.26 -14.69
C ASP A 344 5.91 18.93 -13.24
N TYR A 345 6.82 19.16 -12.31
CA TYR A 345 6.60 18.89 -10.89
C TYR A 345 5.51 19.77 -10.28
N ALA A 346 5.32 20.99 -10.79
CA ALA A 346 4.24 21.87 -10.32
C ALA A 346 2.87 21.26 -10.64
N GLN A 347 2.70 20.76 -11.86
CA GLN A 347 1.47 20.09 -12.28
C GLN A 347 1.25 18.78 -11.51
N ILE A 348 2.30 18.00 -11.28
CA ILE A 348 2.24 16.76 -10.48
C ILE A 348 1.76 17.07 -9.06
N GLY A 349 2.34 18.08 -8.40
CA GLY A 349 1.95 18.49 -7.06
C GLY A 349 0.50 18.97 -6.97
N GLN A 350 0.07 19.81 -7.93
CA GLN A 350 -1.32 20.26 -8.01
C GLN A 350 -2.30 19.10 -8.18
N ARG A 351 -1.96 18.15 -9.06
CA ARG A 351 -2.79 16.96 -9.26
C ARG A 351 -2.84 16.07 -8.02
N TYR A 352 -1.71 15.84 -7.36
CA TYR A 352 -1.67 15.08 -6.11
C TYR A 352 -2.61 15.69 -5.06
N LEU A 353 -2.51 16.99 -4.80
CA LEU A 353 -3.38 17.67 -3.86
C LEU A 353 -4.86 17.59 -4.28
N LYS A 354 -5.16 17.77 -5.55
CA LYS A 354 -6.52 17.64 -6.07
C LYS A 354 -7.12 16.25 -5.82
N GLN A 355 -6.31 15.20 -5.86
CA GLN A 355 -6.75 13.83 -5.64
C GLN A 355 -6.83 13.45 -4.15
N THR A 356 -6.13 14.16 -3.24
CA THR A 356 -5.96 13.72 -1.86
C THR A 356 -6.53 14.67 -0.80
N GLN A 357 -6.60 15.98 -1.03
CA GLN A 357 -7.01 16.98 -0.03
C GLN A 357 -8.39 16.74 0.60
N TRP A 358 -9.32 16.11 -0.11
CA TRP A 358 -10.64 15.77 0.42
C TRP A 358 -10.57 14.84 1.65
N ARG A 359 -9.48 14.06 1.78
CA ARG A 359 -9.25 13.14 2.90
C ARG A 359 -8.98 13.86 4.22
N ALA A 360 -8.57 15.12 4.15
CA ALA A 360 -8.30 15.93 5.33
C ALA A 360 -9.56 16.25 6.15
N GLY A 361 -10.77 16.12 5.58
CA GLY A 361 -12.02 16.28 6.32
C GLY A 361 -12.17 17.65 7.02
N GLY A 362 -11.47 18.70 6.56
CA GLY A 362 -11.42 20.01 7.18
C GLY A 362 -10.18 20.26 8.05
N ALA A 363 -9.35 19.26 8.34
CA ALA A 363 -8.09 19.44 9.03
C ALA A 363 -7.08 20.22 8.19
N ARG A 364 -6.11 20.86 8.84
CA ARG A 364 -5.06 21.64 8.18
C ARG A 364 -4.00 20.76 7.52
N TRP A 365 -3.78 19.56 8.06
CA TRP A 365 -2.78 18.60 7.61
C TRP A 365 -3.40 17.21 7.42
N PHE A 366 -2.86 16.46 6.46
CA PHE A 366 -3.18 15.04 6.33
C PHE A 366 -1.88 14.23 6.19
N ILE A 367 -1.88 13.03 6.74
CA ILE A 367 -0.72 12.14 6.70
C ILE A 367 -0.85 11.20 5.50
N ASP A 368 0.16 11.21 4.62
CA ASP A 368 0.41 10.16 3.63
C ASP A 368 1.51 9.27 4.20
N LYS A 369 1.12 8.13 4.76
CA LYS A 369 2.06 7.21 5.37
C LYS A 369 2.27 6.00 4.46
N LEU A 370 3.17 6.12 3.51
CA LEU A 370 3.61 5.01 2.66
C LEU A 370 5.12 4.84 2.75
N PRO A 371 5.63 3.74 3.35
CA PRO A 371 7.06 3.50 3.47
C PRO A 371 7.81 3.63 2.15
N ALA A 372 7.26 3.09 1.07
CA ALA A 372 7.84 3.12 -0.27
C ALA A 372 8.05 4.53 -0.86
N ASN A 373 7.38 5.57 -0.34
CA ASN A 373 7.60 6.95 -0.77
C ASN A 373 9.04 7.44 -0.52
N ALA A 374 9.87 6.69 0.21
CA ALA A 374 11.28 6.99 0.42
C ALA A 374 12.07 7.11 -0.90
N VAL A 375 11.73 6.35 -1.93
CA VAL A 375 12.38 6.48 -3.25
C VAL A 375 11.90 7.72 -4.03
N ALA A 376 10.80 8.35 -3.63
CA ALA A 376 10.21 9.50 -4.30
C ALA A 376 10.50 10.84 -3.59
N ILE A 377 11.31 10.86 -2.53
CA ILE A 377 11.56 12.05 -1.69
C ILE A 377 11.93 13.27 -2.54
N GLY A 378 12.85 13.13 -3.50
CA GLY A 378 13.25 14.23 -4.36
C GLY A 378 12.09 14.81 -5.18
N ALA A 379 11.30 13.94 -5.79
CA ALA A 379 10.13 14.33 -6.56
C ALA A 379 9.04 14.97 -5.67
N ILE A 380 8.80 14.41 -4.46
CA ILE A 380 7.88 14.96 -3.46
C ILE A 380 8.32 16.37 -3.05
N ALA A 381 9.59 16.54 -2.68
CA ALA A 381 10.13 17.83 -2.22
C ALA A 381 10.01 18.92 -3.28
N ARG A 382 10.23 18.55 -4.56
CA ARG A 382 10.13 19.47 -5.69
C ARG A 382 8.68 19.80 -6.05
N ALA A 383 7.79 18.79 -6.06
CA ALA A 383 6.38 18.95 -6.43
C ALA A 383 5.54 19.62 -5.34
N LEU A 384 5.90 19.43 -4.08
CA LEU A 384 5.14 19.83 -2.89
C LEU A 384 6.05 20.58 -1.90
N PRO A 385 6.44 21.82 -2.18
CA PRO A 385 7.40 22.56 -1.37
C PRO A 385 6.94 22.78 0.09
N ASN A 386 5.64 22.78 0.35
CA ASN A 386 5.05 22.93 1.70
C ASN A 386 4.86 21.59 2.45
N ALA A 387 5.10 20.47 1.80
CA ALA A 387 5.00 19.16 2.46
C ALA A 387 6.04 19.00 3.56
N VAL A 388 5.64 18.40 4.68
CA VAL A 388 6.55 17.91 5.72
C VAL A 388 6.94 16.48 5.38
N ILE A 389 8.24 16.18 5.32
CA ILE A 389 8.75 14.85 4.96
C ILE A 389 9.47 14.30 6.19
N VAL A 390 8.91 13.24 6.77
CA VAL A 390 9.41 12.58 7.97
C VAL A 390 9.90 11.17 7.62
N HIS A 391 11.18 10.93 7.83
CA HIS A 391 11.82 9.65 7.57
C HIS A 391 12.11 8.92 8.88
N LEU A 392 11.52 7.73 9.04
CA LEU A 392 11.74 6.87 10.20
C LEU A 392 13.04 6.07 10.05
N VAL A 393 13.95 6.26 11.00
CA VAL A 393 15.21 5.52 11.13
C VAL A 393 15.09 4.55 12.28
N ARG A 394 15.53 3.31 12.08
CA ARG A 394 15.54 2.27 13.10
C ARG A 394 16.85 1.49 13.03
N ASP A 395 17.28 0.91 14.16
CA ASP A 395 18.41 0.00 14.22
C ASP A 395 18.43 -0.98 13.03
N PRO A 396 19.55 -1.11 12.29
CA PRO A 396 19.62 -1.89 11.06
C PRO A 396 19.22 -3.36 11.25
N MET A 397 19.71 -4.01 12.32
CA MET A 397 19.37 -5.40 12.59
C MET A 397 17.90 -5.55 12.96
N ALA A 398 17.36 -4.64 13.78
CA ALA A 398 15.98 -4.68 14.20
C ALA A 398 14.99 -4.47 13.03
N VAL A 399 15.27 -3.51 12.13
CA VAL A 399 14.38 -3.27 10.98
C VAL A 399 14.50 -4.38 9.95
N CYS A 400 15.70 -4.88 9.65
CA CYS A 400 15.89 -5.99 8.72
C CYS A 400 15.22 -7.27 9.23
N PHE A 401 15.43 -7.64 10.49
CA PHE A 401 14.74 -8.81 11.06
C PHE A 401 13.21 -8.63 11.06
N SER A 402 12.72 -7.41 11.37
CA SER A 402 11.29 -7.12 11.32
C SER A 402 10.70 -7.20 9.91
N ASN A 403 11.49 -6.96 8.86
CA ASN A 403 11.12 -7.22 7.47
C ASN A 403 11.12 -8.72 7.16
N TYR A 404 12.19 -9.45 7.54
CA TYR A 404 12.33 -10.88 7.27
C TYR A 404 11.20 -11.72 7.87
N ARG A 405 10.69 -11.36 9.06
CA ARG A 405 9.57 -12.04 9.73
C ARG A 405 8.17 -11.60 9.27
N ALA A 406 8.07 -10.78 8.23
CA ALA A 406 6.80 -10.27 7.72
C ALA A 406 6.49 -10.86 6.34
N LEU A 407 5.29 -11.44 6.18
CA LEU A 407 4.80 -11.84 4.87
C LEU A 407 4.13 -10.63 4.20
N PHE A 408 4.82 -10.03 3.23
CA PHE A 408 4.36 -8.85 2.48
C PHE A 408 3.71 -9.19 1.12
N GLY A 409 3.57 -10.49 0.80
CA GLY A 409 3.21 -10.90 -0.55
C GLY A 409 4.31 -10.53 -1.55
N ASP A 410 3.95 -9.90 -2.65
CA ASP A 410 4.88 -9.47 -3.70
C ASP A 410 5.41 -8.03 -3.55
N SER A 411 4.96 -7.29 -2.51
CA SER A 411 5.27 -5.86 -2.37
C SER A 411 6.73 -5.56 -2.04
N TYR A 412 7.38 -6.39 -1.22
CA TYR A 412 8.76 -6.18 -0.75
C TYR A 412 9.57 -7.48 -0.91
N ALA A 413 9.74 -7.91 -2.15
CA ALA A 413 10.34 -9.20 -2.51
C ALA A 413 11.78 -9.40 -2.00
N TYR A 414 12.51 -8.33 -1.75
CA TYR A 414 13.84 -8.34 -1.14
C TYR A 414 13.87 -8.91 0.28
N SER A 415 12.73 -8.89 0.99
CA SER A 415 12.69 -9.24 2.42
C SER A 415 12.77 -10.74 2.72
N TYR A 416 12.64 -11.59 1.71
CA TYR A 416 12.54 -13.03 1.87
C TYR A 416 13.88 -13.80 1.83
N ASP A 417 15.00 -13.09 1.72
CA ASP A 417 16.34 -13.67 1.80
C ASP A 417 17.27 -12.69 2.52
N LEU A 418 18.10 -13.18 3.45
CA LEU A 418 18.95 -12.31 4.29
C LEU A 418 20.01 -11.57 3.48
N THR A 419 20.50 -12.16 2.38
CA THR A 419 21.50 -11.54 1.51
C THR A 419 20.89 -10.43 0.66
N THR A 420 19.73 -10.69 0.05
CA THR A 420 19.01 -9.67 -0.74
C THR A 420 18.53 -8.55 0.15
N LEU A 421 18.07 -8.84 1.36
CA LEU A 421 17.67 -7.86 2.36
C LEU A 421 18.84 -6.95 2.80
N ALA A 422 20.02 -7.52 3.03
CA ALA A 422 21.22 -6.73 3.35
C ALA A 422 21.59 -5.79 2.20
N ARG A 423 21.57 -6.27 0.96
CA ARG A 423 21.85 -5.46 -0.24
C ARG A 423 20.84 -4.35 -0.44
N HIS A 424 19.55 -4.66 -0.24
CA HIS A 424 18.49 -3.65 -0.28
C HIS A 424 18.74 -2.57 0.78
N TYR A 425 19.03 -2.96 2.03
CA TYR A 425 19.29 -2.01 3.11
C TYR A 425 20.49 -1.10 2.78
N GLN A 426 21.59 -1.65 2.24
CA GLN A 426 22.75 -0.88 1.80
C GLN A 426 22.39 0.16 0.73
N ALA A 427 21.70 -0.27 -0.31
CA ALA A 427 21.27 0.63 -1.41
C ALA A 427 20.30 1.71 -0.90
N TYR A 428 19.36 1.34 -0.06
CA TYR A 428 18.43 2.26 0.59
C TYR A 428 19.15 3.29 1.47
N HIS A 429 20.08 2.85 2.31
CA HIS A 429 20.85 3.74 3.20
C HIS A 429 21.68 4.74 2.39
N ALA A 430 22.33 4.30 1.32
CA ALA A 430 23.07 5.17 0.41
C ALA A 430 22.16 6.21 -0.24
N LEU A 431 20.99 5.81 -0.74
CA LEU A 431 20.00 6.73 -1.31
C LEU A 431 19.52 7.76 -0.28
N MET A 432 19.27 7.36 0.95
CA MET A 432 18.86 8.31 2.01
C MET A 432 19.97 9.32 2.35
N ALA A 433 21.25 8.92 2.29
CA ALA A 433 22.36 9.85 2.43
C ALA A 433 22.40 10.88 1.28
N GLN A 434 22.17 10.43 0.05
CA GLN A 434 22.09 11.32 -1.12
C GLN A 434 20.92 12.29 -1.02
N TRP A 435 19.74 11.83 -0.54
CA TRP A 435 18.61 12.73 -0.30
C TRP A 435 18.91 13.83 0.73
N ARG A 436 19.62 13.50 1.83
CA ARG A 436 20.02 14.50 2.83
C ARG A 436 20.99 15.53 2.24
N ALA A 437 21.91 15.08 1.40
CA ALA A 437 22.88 15.96 0.75
C ALA A 437 22.22 16.87 -0.29
N ALA A 438 21.32 16.32 -1.13
CA ALA A 438 20.68 17.07 -2.21
C ALA A 438 19.56 18.01 -1.72
N LEU A 439 18.95 17.72 -0.56
CA LEU A 439 17.76 18.40 -0.04
C LEU A 439 17.97 18.82 1.44
N PRO A 440 18.96 19.68 1.74
CA PRO A 440 19.29 20.02 3.11
C PRO A 440 18.10 20.64 3.87
N GLY A 441 17.79 20.08 5.05
CA GLY A 441 16.70 20.54 5.91
C GLY A 441 15.27 20.20 5.44
N ARG A 442 15.11 19.47 4.32
CA ARG A 442 13.79 19.06 3.82
C ARG A 442 13.30 17.74 4.41
N VAL A 443 14.20 16.83 4.74
CA VAL A 443 13.90 15.52 5.33
C VAL A 443 14.18 15.58 6.82
N ILE A 444 13.21 15.20 7.63
CA ILE A 444 13.32 15.14 9.08
C ILE A 444 13.51 13.68 9.46
N ASP A 445 14.72 13.32 9.89
CA ASP A 445 14.97 11.98 10.42
C ASP A 445 14.41 11.86 11.84
N VAL A 446 13.66 10.80 12.10
CA VAL A 446 13.11 10.44 13.40
C VAL A 446 13.65 9.06 13.77
N ASP A 447 14.51 9.01 14.79
CA ASP A 447 15.00 7.74 15.34
C ASP A 447 13.90 7.04 16.14
N TYR A 448 13.61 5.77 15.77
CA TYR A 448 12.55 4.99 16.41
C TYR A 448 12.78 4.80 17.93
N ALA A 449 14.03 4.54 18.35
CA ALA A 449 14.32 4.33 19.76
C ALA A 449 14.15 5.62 20.58
N GLN A 450 14.53 6.77 20.01
CA GLN A 450 14.27 8.08 20.64
C GLN A 450 12.76 8.37 20.69
N MET A 451 12.04 8.11 19.61
CA MET A 451 10.58 8.30 19.55
C MET A 451 9.84 7.50 20.63
N VAL A 452 10.28 6.26 20.89
CA VAL A 452 9.69 5.41 21.94
C VAL A 452 10.05 5.88 23.34
N ARG A 453 11.28 6.40 23.54
CA ARG A 453 11.76 6.84 24.87
C ARG A 453 11.28 8.25 25.25
N ALA A 454 11.21 9.16 24.28
CA ALA A 454 10.87 10.55 24.48
C ALA A 454 9.88 11.04 23.40
N PRO A 455 8.66 10.49 23.33
CA PRO A 455 7.72 10.78 22.25
C PRO A 455 7.31 12.24 22.19
N SER A 456 7.14 12.92 23.34
CA SER A 456 6.77 14.34 23.40
C SER A 456 7.79 15.24 22.71
N ALA A 457 9.09 15.00 22.92
CA ALA A 457 10.14 15.82 22.31
C ALA A 457 10.16 15.68 20.77
N ILE A 458 9.94 14.48 20.26
CA ILE A 458 9.81 14.24 18.83
C ILE A 458 8.56 14.93 18.27
N LEU A 459 7.42 14.83 18.96
CA LEU A 459 6.18 15.48 18.53
C LEU A 459 6.31 17.01 18.56
N GLU A 460 6.92 17.60 19.59
CA GLU A 460 7.17 19.05 19.65
C GLU A 460 7.94 19.54 18.43
N GLN A 461 9.01 18.84 18.05
CA GLN A 461 9.79 19.14 16.86
C GLN A 461 8.95 19.07 15.58
N LEU A 462 8.14 18.03 15.41
CA LEU A 462 7.30 17.83 14.23
C LEU A 462 6.14 18.83 14.19
N MET A 463 5.50 19.11 15.32
CA MET A 463 4.43 20.11 15.42
C MET A 463 4.93 21.50 15.08
N ALA A 464 6.12 21.89 15.55
CA ALA A 464 6.74 23.17 15.18
C ALA A 464 6.95 23.29 13.66
N ARG A 465 7.31 22.21 12.97
CA ARG A 465 7.44 22.18 11.49
C ARG A 465 6.09 22.35 10.79
N CYS A 466 5.00 21.91 11.42
CA CYS A 466 3.63 22.10 10.93
C CYS A 466 3.02 23.46 11.33
N GLY A 467 3.71 24.28 12.11
CA GLY A 467 3.17 25.50 12.70
C GLY A 467 2.03 25.20 13.68
N LEU A 468 2.17 24.12 14.44
CA LEU A 468 1.25 23.64 15.46
C LEU A 468 1.98 23.49 16.80
N GLN A 469 1.22 23.27 17.87
CA GLN A 469 1.73 22.91 19.19
C GLN A 469 1.28 21.50 19.53
N ILE A 470 2.04 20.79 20.37
CA ILE A 470 1.64 19.48 20.87
C ILE A 470 0.34 19.59 21.69
N GLU A 471 -0.57 18.65 21.51
CA GLU A 471 -1.80 18.55 22.29
C GLU A 471 -1.65 17.54 23.43
N PRO A 472 -2.41 17.71 24.54
CA PRO A 472 -2.46 16.73 25.61
C PRO A 472 -2.79 15.34 25.07
N GLU A 473 -2.12 14.31 25.61
CA GLU A 473 -2.36 12.91 25.28
C GLU A 473 -2.09 12.50 23.82
N GLN A 474 -1.54 13.39 22.99
CA GLN A 474 -1.19 13.11 21.59
C GLN A 474 -0.23 11.90 21.47
N VAL A 475 0.59 11.65 22.49
CA VAL A 475 1.52 10.50 22.57
C VAL A 475 0.84 9.16 22.77
N ASP A 476 -0.38 9.14 23.29
CA ASP A 476 -1.11 7.89 23.60
C ASP A 476 -1.78 7.31 22.35
N ILE A 477 -1.08 6.40 21.68
CA ILE A 477 -1.58 5.77 20.44
C ILE A 477 -2.81 4.87 20.67
N THR A 478 -3.10 4.47 21.92
CA THR A 478 -4.25 3.60 22.23
C THR A 478 -5.58 4.34 22.09
N ARG A 479 -5.57 5.67 22.19
CA ARG A 479 -6.74 6.51 21.99
C ARG A 479 -7.16 6.67 20.53
N ASN A 480 -6.27 6.37 19.59
CA ASN A 480 -6.57 6.47 18.17
C ASN A 480 -7.42 5.28 17.71
N ALA A 481 -8.74 5.48 17.64
CA ALA A 481 -9.71 4.49 17.23
C ALA A 481 -9.74 4.24 15.70
N ALA A 482 -9.00 5.04 14.91
CA ALA A 482 -9.02 4.90 13.45
C ALA A 482 -8.64 3.48 13.00
N ALA A 483 -9.24 3.02 11.92
CA ALA A 483 -8.90 1.75 11.30
C ALA A 483 -7.40 1.73 10.90
N SER A 484 -6.78 0.56 10.97
CA SER A 484 -5.38 0.39 10.60
C SER A 484 -5.22 -0.81 9.69
N ALA A 485 -4.82 -0.56 8.46
CA ALA A 485 -4.64 -1.58 7.41
C ALA A 485 -3.20 -2.09 7.30
N THR A 486 -2.39 -1.96 8.35
CA THR A 486 -0.99 -2.38 8.32
C THR A 486 -0.79 -3.73 8.98
N LEU A 487 0.33 -4.39 8.71
CA LEU A 487 0.76 -5.60 9.45
C LEU A 487 0.91 -5.36 10.97
N SER A 488 0.92 -4.11 11.40
CA SER A 488 0.95 -3.70 12.80
C SER A 488 -0.44 -3.40 13.39
N SER A 489 -1.53 -3.67 12.67
CA SER A 489 -2.90 -3.29 13.03
C SER A 489 -3.34 -3.77 14.42
N VAL A 490 -2.87 -4.92 14.87
CA VAL A 490 -3.12 -5.43 16.24
C VAL A 490 -2.17 -4.76 17.24
N GLN A 491 -0.87 -4.70 16.92
CA GLN A 491 0.17 -4.16 17.81
C GLN A 491 -0.01 -2.67 18.16
N VAL A 492 -0.53 -1.87 17.25
CA VAL A 492 -0.75 -0.43 17.50
C VAL A 492 -1.97 -0.14 18.38
N ARG A 493 -2.73 -1.16 18.75
CA ARG A 493 -3.80 -1.07 19.75
C ARG A 493 -3.30 -1.35 21.17
N GLU A 494 -2.08 -1.89 21.28
CA GLU A 494 -1.33 -1.98 22.52
C GLU A 494 -0.45 -0.72 22.66
N GLY A 495 -0.10 -0.35 23.88
CA GLY A 495 0.77 0.81 24.11
C GLY A 495 2.15 0.66 23.44
N VAL A 496 2.85 1.77 23.26
CA VAL A 496 4.22 1.76 22.70
C VAL A 496 5.16 1.02 23.64
N HIS A 497 5.85 -0.03 23.16
CA HIS A 497 6.74 -0.86 23.97
C HIS A 497 8.17 -0.85 23.41
N ALA A 498 9.13 -0.60 24.28
CA ALA A 498 10.56 -0.69 23.96
C ALA A 498 11.04 -2.14 23.68
N ARG A 499 10.22 -3.16 23.98
CA ARG A 499 10.57 -4.59 23.80
C ARG A 499 10.98 -4.94 22.37
N ASN A 500 10.43 -4.26 21.39
CA ASN A 500 10.67 -4.56 19.98
C ASN A 500 12.03 -4.06 19.46
N VAL A 501 12.81 -3.37 20.27
CA VAL A 501 14.11 -2.81 19.85
C VAL A 501 15.17 -3.91 19.72
N GLU A 502 15.14 -4.91 20.58
CA GLU A 502 16.16 -5.95 20.66
C GLU A 502 15.67 -7.39 20.39
N GLU A 503 14.44 -7.57 19.89
CA GLU A 503 13.87 -8.90 19.62
C GLU A 503 14.73 -9.77 18.71
N TRP A 504 15.46 -9.18 17.76
CA TRP A 504 16.34 -9.89 16.84
C TRP A 504 17.46 -10.67 17.57
N ARG A 505 17.84 -10.27 18.80
CA ARG A 505 18.89 -10.93 19.60
C ARG A 505 18.58 -12.39 19.92
N ARG A 506 17.28 -12.77 19.95
CA ARG A 506 16.86 -14.16 20.14
C ARG A 506 17.32 -15.07 19.00
N TYR A 507 17.55 -14.49 17.82
CA TYR A 507 17.97 -15.17 16.60
C TYR A 507 19.35 -14.71 16.14
N ALA A 508 20.20 -14.24 17.07
CA ALA A 508 21.50 -13.65 16.75
C ALA A 508 22.40 -14.61 15.94
N THR A 509 22.41 -15.89 16.30
CA THR A 509 23.17 -16.93 15.58
C THR A 509 22.69 -17.09 14.15
N GLN A 510 21.40 -17.16 13.95
CA GLN A 510 20.78 -17.35 12.63
C GLN A 510 20.87 -16.09 11.75
N LEU A 511 20.91 -14.92 12.37
CA LEU A 511 21.04 -13.62 11.70
C LEU A 511 22.50 -13.19 11.49
N GLU A 512 23.48 -14.01 11.88
CA GLU A 512 24.91 -13.69 11.72
C GLU A 512 25.29 -13.37 10.26
N PRO A 513 24.79 -14.07 9.21
CA PRO A 513 25.08 -13.69 7.82
C PRO A 513 24.62 -12.27 7.47
N LEU A 514 23.44 -11.85 7.94
CA LEU A 514 22.94 -10.49 7.79
C LEU A 514 23.84 -9.48 8.53
N ARG A 515 24.18 -9.79 9.78
CA ARG A 515 25.03 -8.94 10.61
C ARG A 515 26.41 -8.71 9.97
N GLN A 516 27.04 -9.77 9.46
CA GLN A 516 28.33 -9.67 8.77
C GLN A 516 28.25 -8.80 7.52
N SER A 517 27.19 -8.95 6.72
CA SER A 517 26.99 -8.13 5.52
C SER A 517 26.83 -6.64 5.85
N LEU A 518 26.09 -6.31 6.92
CA LEU A 518 25.91 -4.93 7.38
C LEU A 518 27.19 -4.35 8.00
N LEU A 519 27.93 -5.15 8.75
CA LEU A 519 29.22 -4.76 9.35
C LEU A 519 30.25 -4.44 8.26
N GLN A 520 30.39 -5.31 7.25
CA GLN A 520 31.29 -5.08 6.11
C GLN A 520 30.97 -3.81 5.34
N ALA A 521 29.71 -3.42 5.31
CA ALA A 521 29.25 -2.17 4.69
C ALA A 521 29.38 -0.94 5.62
N GLY A 522 29.85 -1.09 6.87
CA GLY A 522 29.99 0.00 7.84
C GLY A 522 28.65 0.58 8.32
N LEU A 523 27.59 -0.24 8.37
CA LEU A 523 26.23 0.19 8.72
C LEU A 523 25.84 -0.17 10.17
N ILE A 524 26.66 -0.98 10.83
CA ILE A 524 26.57 -1.32 12.27
C ILE A 524 27.96 -1.37 12.89
#